data_e5be7eda86a13107ff8e8ffba026879d
#
_entry.id   e5be7eda86a13107ff8e8ffba026879d
#
_cell.length_a   1.000
_cell.length_b   1.000
_cell.length_c   1.000
_cell.angle_alpha   90.00
_cell.angle_beta   90.00
_cell.angle_gamma   90.00
#
_symmetry.space_group_name_H-M   'P 1'
#
loop_
_entity.id
_entity.type
_entity.pdbx_description
1 polymer ?
#
loop_
_entity_poly.entity_id
_entity_poly.type
_entity_poly.pdbx_seq_one_letter_code
_entity_poly.pdbx_strand_id
1 'polypeptide(L)' 'MITLADIDKLINQFYLDSEKDGQAMRPNAVLLTEEQFEDLLIEMGVEDEDDVTIESILGMDVILADELEYPRLIRL' A
#
# COMPACT_ATOMS: atom_id res chain seq x y z
N MET A 1 8.75 -11.15 1.07
CA MET A 1 7.79 -10.63 2.07
C MET A 1 7.74 -9.11 2.02
N ILE A 2 6.54 -8.55 1.88
CA ILE A 2 6.34 -7.09 1.85
C ILE A 2 6.26 -6.55 3.27
N THR A 3 6.87 -5.39 3.49
CA THR A 3 6.82 -4.70 4.79
C THR A 3 6.24 -3.30 4.65
N LEU A 4 5.85 -2.70 5.78
CA LEU A 4 5.39 -1.31 5.80
C LEU A 4 6.50 -0.35 5.35
N ALA A 5 7.76 -0.67 5.63
CA ALA A 5 8.88 0.11 5.15
C ALA A 5 8.97 0.12 3.62
N ASP A 6 8.65 -1.01 2.99
CA ASP A 6 8.61 -1.10 1.53
C ASP A 6 7.52 -0.20 0.96
N ILE A 7 6.35 -0.19 1.59
CA ILE A 7 5.24 0.69 1.18
C ILE A 7 5.64 2.16 1.34
N ASP A 8 6.29 2.51 2.45
CA ASP A 8 6.75 3.88 2.70
C ASP A 8 7.73 4.35 1.62
N LYS A 9 8.65 3.48 1.19
CA LYS A 9 9.56 3.78 0.10
C LYS A 9 8.82 4.04 -1.21
N LEU A 10 7.79 3.26 -1.48
CA LEU A 10 6.96 3.47 -2.67
C LEU A 10 6.22 4.80 -2.61
N ILE A 11 5.73 5.19 -1.45
CA ILE A 11 5.07 6.50 -1.26
C ILE A 11 6.06 7.62 -1.59
N ASN A 12 7.27 7.56 -1.05
CA ASN A 12 8.29 8.56 -1.30
C ASN A 12 8.66 8.62 -2.78
N GLN A 13 8.79 7.47 -3.43
CA GLN A 13 9.11 7.40 -4.86
C GLN A 13 7.98 7.99 -5.71
N PHE A 14 6.74 7.68 -5.36
CA PHE A 14 5.57 8.23 -6.04
C PHE A 14 5.55 9.77 -5.93
N TYR A 15 5.82 10.28 -4.74
CA TYR A 15 5.87 11.72 -4.51
C TYR A 15 6.96 12.39 -5.34
N LEU A 16 8.17 11.81 -5.37
CA LEU A 16 9.29 12.35 -6.14
C LEU A 16 9.00 12.31 -7.64
N ASP A 17 8.39 11.24 -8.12
CA ASP A 17 8.04 11.12 -9.54
C ASP A 17 6.99 12.15 -9.95
N SER A 18 5.99 12.39 -9.10
CA SER A 18 4.96 13.40 -9.39
C SER A 18 5.52 14.82 -9.31
N GLU A 19 6.50 15.05 -8.45
CA GLU A 19 7.18 16.35 -8.36
C GLU A 19 7.92 16.69 -9.66
N LYS A 20 8.50 15.69 -10.32
CA LYS A 20 9.16 15.88 -11.63
C LYS A 20 8.19 16.36 -12.70
N ASP A 21 6.92 15.96 -12.60
CA ASP A 21 5.89 16.39 -13.54
C ASP A 21 5.29 17.74 -13.17
N GLY A 22 5.81 18.40 -12.15
CA GLY A 22 5.39 19.74 -11.74
C GLY A 22 4.24 19.77 -10.73
N GLN A 23 3.76 18.63 -10.28
CA GLN A 23 2.71 18.53 -9.28
C GLN A 23 3.06 17.45 -8.25
N ALA A 24 3.57 17.88 -7.10
CA ALA A 24 3.84 16.97 -6.01
C ALA A 24 2.50 16.44 -5.47
N MET A 25 2.25 15.16 -5.68
CA MET A 25 1.03 14.48 -5.22
C MET A 25 1.38 13.23 -4.44
N ARG A 26 0.56 12.93 -3.43
CA ARG A 26 0.68 11.68 -2.69
C ARG A 26 -0.30 10.65 -3.27
N PRO A 27 0.06 9.36 -3.25
CA PRO A 27 -0.89 8.33 -3.65
C PRO A 27 -2.04 8.26 -2.64
N ASN A 28 -3.23 7.90 -3.09
CA ASN A 28 -4.38 7.73 -2.20
C ASN A 28 -4.93 6.30 -2.21
N ALA A 29 -4.34 5.41 -2.99
CA ALA A 29 -4.72 4.01 -3.03
C ALA A 29 -3.50 3.13 -3.27
N VAL A 30 -3.54 1.93 -2.73
CA VAL A 30 -2.48 0.93 -2.90
C VAL A 30 -3.11 -0.36 -3.43
N LEU A 31 -2.56 -0.86 -4.54
CA LEU A 31 -2.93 -2.16 -5.09
C LEU A 31 -1.95 -3.20 -4.57
N LEU A 32 -2.46 -4.28 -4.01
CA LEU A 32 -1.65 -5.40 -3.56
C LEU A 32 -2.45 -6.69 -3.65
N THR A 33 -1.74 -7.80 -3.69
CA THR A 33 -2.38 -9.10 -3.67
C THR A 33 -2.83 -9.44 -2.26
N GLU A 34 -3.72 -10.43 -2.15
CA GLU A 34 -4.17 -10.92 -0.86
C GLU A 34 -3.00 -11.40 0.00
N GLU A 35 -2.03 -12.08 -0.61
CA GLU A 35 -0.83 -12.55 0.09
C GLU A 35 0.00 -11.38 0.62
N GLN A 36 0.21 -10.35 -0.19
CA GLN A 36 0.94 -9.15 0.24
C GLN A 36 0.21 -8.43 1.36
N PHE A 37 -1.11 -8.37 1.27
CA PHE A 37 -1.93 -7.78 2.31
C PHE A 37 -1.80 -8.54 3.63
N GLU A 38 -1.81 -9.87 3.59
CA GLU A 38 -1.61 -10.69 4.78
C GLU A 38 -0.25 -10.44 5.43
N ASP A 39 0.81 -10.29 4.62
CA ASP A 39 2.14 -9.97 5.13
C ASP A 39 2.13 -8.66 5.94
N LEU A 40 1.42 -7.64 5.45
CA LEU A 40 1.31 -6.36 6.14
C LEU A 40 0.47 -6.49 7.43
N LEU A 41 -0.58 -7.29 7.41
CA LEU A 41 -1.39 -7.53 8.60
C LEU A 41 -0.57 -8.18 9.71
N ILE A 42 0.26 -9.15 9.35
CA ILE A 42 1.15 -9.82 10.30
C ILE A 42 2.13 -8.81 10.91
N GLU A 43 2.72 -7.96 10.09
CA GLU A 43 3.65 -6.93 10.57
C GLU A 43 2.97 -5.94 11.51
N MET A 44 1.72 -5.58 11.24
CA MET A 44 0.96 -4.68 12.09
C MET A 44 0.46 -5.33 13.38
N GLY A 45 0.70 -6.64 13.55
CA GLY A 45 0.29 -7.37 14.75
C GLY A 45 -1.18 -7.75 14.76
N VAL A 46 -1.84 -7.79 13.63
CA VAL A 46 -3.24 -8.22 13.52
C VAL A 46 -3.26 -9.75 13.47
N GLU A 47 -3.71 -10.36 14.55
CA GLU A 47 -3.74 -11.82 14.69
C GLU A 47 -5.10 -12.43 14.37
N ASP A 48 -6.16 -11.64 14.44
CA ASP A 48 -7.53 -12.12 14.29
C ASP A 48 -8.20 -11.45 13.10
N GLU A 49 -8.39 -12.21 12.04
CA GLU A 49 -8.98 -11.71 10.80
C GLU A 49 -10.48 -11.39 10.92
N ASP A 50 -11.15 -11.97 11.92
CA ASP A 50 -12.60 -11.88 12.05
C ASP A 50 -13.09 -10.53 12.56
N ASP A 51 -12.24 -9.79 13.29
CA ASP A 51 -12.64 -8.56 13.97
C ASP A 51 -12.03 -7.29 13.39
N VAL A 52 -11.14 -7.39 12.41
CA VAL A 52 -10.44 -6.22 11.89
C VAL A 52 -10.68 -6.06 10.39
N THR A 53 -11.44 -5.04 10.04
CA THR A 53 -11.55 -4.61 8.65
C THR A 53 -10.55 -3.47 8.46
N ILE A 54 -9.40 -3.78 7.86
CA ILE A 54 -8.44 -2.74 7.51
C ILE A 54 -8.79 -2.24 6.12
N GLU A 55 -9.37 -1.05 6.05
CA GLU A 55 -9.76 -0.42 4.80
C GLU A 55 -8.66 0.47 4.25
N SER A 56 -7.68 0.87 5.08
CA SER A 56 -6.62 1.75 4.65
C SER A 56 -5.28 1.37 5.29
N ILE A 57 -4.21 1.63 4.56
CA ILE A 57 -2.83 1.45 5.02
C ILE A 57 -2.09 2.75 4.75
N LEU A 58 -1.48 3.32 5.80
CA LEU A 58 -0.70 4.58 5.69
C LEU A 58 -1.48 5.70 5.01
N GLY A 59 -2.78 5.77 5.25
CA GLY A 59 -3.65 6.80 4.68
C GLY A 59 -4.11 6.54 3.25
N MET A 60 -3.86 5.34 2.73
CA MET A 60 -4.28 4.94 1.39
C MET A 60 -5.34 3.85 1.44
N ASP A 61 -6.31 3.93 0.54
CA ASP A 61 -7.30 2.87 0.38
C ASP A 61 -6.64 1.59 -0.14
N VAL A 62 -7.06 0.45 0.40
CA VAL A 62 -6.54 -0.84 -0.04
C VAL A 62 -7.43 -1.41 -1.15
N ILE A 63 -6.81 -1.73 -2.27
CA ILE A 63 -7.46 -2.38 -3.40
C ILE A 63 -6.76 -3.71 -3.64
N LEU A 64 -7.49 -4.82 -3.52
CA LEU A 64 -6.91 -6.13 -3.76
C LEU A 64 -6.87 -6.43 -5.25
N ALA A 65 -5.72 -6.89 -5.73
CA ALA A 65 -5.49 -7.26 -7.11
C ALA A 65 -5.12 -8.74 -7.20
N ASP A 66 -5.39 -9.35 -8.34
CA ASP A 66 -5.18 -10.80 -8.50
C ASP A 66 -3.72 -11.18 -8.69
N GLU A 67 -2.96 -10.40 -9.47
CA GLU A 67 -1.57 -10.71 -9.78
C GLU A 67 -0.72 -9.44 -9.78
N LEU A 68 0.16 -9.32 -8.80
CA LEU A 68 1.17 -8.26 -8.74
C LEU A 68 2.43 -8.83 -8.12
N GLU A 69 3.55 -8.65 -8.77
CA GLU A 69 4.84 -9.02 -8.19
C GLU A 69 5.19 -8.12 -7.02
N TYR A 70 4.72 -6.86 -7.05
CA TYR A 70 5.03 -5.87 -6.05
C TYR A 70 3.83 -4.91 -5.91
N PRO A 71 3.57 -4.37 -4.71
CA PRO A 71 2.48 -3.42 -4.52
C PRO A 71 2.63 -2.21 -5.43
N ARG A 72 1.50 -1.69 -5.88
CA ARG A 72 1.47 -0.54 -6.77
C ARG A 72 0.66 0.59 -6.13
N LEU A 73 1.23 1.77 -6.10
CA LEU A 73 0.55 2.94 -5.57
C LEU A 73 -0.07 3.73 -6.71
N ILE A 74 -1.27 4.20 -6.49
CA ILE A 74 -1.99 5.00 -7.49
C ILE A 74 -2.67 6.18 -6.82
N ARG A 75 -3.09 7.13 -7.65
CA ARG A 75 -3.95 8.22 -7.22
C ARG A 75 -5.24 8.16 -8.02
N LEU A 76 -6.33 8.01 -7.30
CA LEU A 76 -7.66 8.00 -7.88
C LEU A 76 -8.25 9.40 -7.98
#